data_0ea013866934a5769c2a7a790c0aa6cb
#
_entry.id   0ea013866934a5769c2a7a790c0aa6cb
#
_cell.length_a   1.000
_cell.length_b   1.000
_cell.length_c   1.000
_cell.angle_alpha   90.00
_cell.angle_beta   90.00
_cell.angle_gamma   90.00
#
_symmetry.space_group_name_H-M   'P 1'
#
loop_
_entity.id
_entity.type
_entity.pdbx_description
1 polymer ?
#
loop_
_entity_poly.entity_id
_entity_poly.type
_entity_poly.pdbx_seq_one_letter_code
_entity_poly.pdbx_strand_id
1 'polypeptide(L)'
;KDANDQIIQYLSDKGSLILMENYQHRYPYDWRTKKPTIFRATKQWFASVEGFRSSALDAIDKVEWMPKSGKKRIHSMVVGRSDWCISRQRSWGVPIPVFYHKNGKDILLNKDTIAHIQQLFKEFGADIWWSWNEDKLLPQKYLGEAQLWSKGLDTMDVWFDSGSSWAAVCEQREELKYPADLYLEGSDQHRGWFQSSLLTSVAVNNKAPYKKVLTHGFALDENGRKMSKSLGNVVDPNIIIKGGSNQKLEPAYGADVLRLWVSSVDYSVDVPIGKNILKQLSDVYRKVRNTARYLLGNLHDFNPISENIEVDKLPILDKWMLDRLTNISDQITSAYESYEFAKFFQILQSFCVVDLSNFYLDIAKDRLYVSAPNDFRRKSCQFVLSKIIENLAVLISPVLSHMAEDIWQNIPYEIDEKSVFQRGWPEMPSEWKNPDIEKKILILRKLRNEINKSIENCRNQQTIGAALETQIRFYPIDKELNNALLWLEKSGNKKVDIYSDWLIVSDFEI
;
A
#
# COMPACT_ATOMS: atom_id res chain seq x y z
N LYS A 1 45.23 -19.93 -5.72
CA LYS A 1 46.66 -19.65 -5.81
C LYS A 1 47.39 -20.91 -6.33
N ASP A 2 47.22 -22.06 -5.71
CA ASP A 2 47.96 -23.30 -6.04
C ASP A 2 47.72 -23.78 -7.48
N ALA A 3 46.55 -23.58 -8.06
CA ALA A 3 46.23 -23.97 -9.44
C ALA A 3 47.03 -23.13 -10.48
N ASN A 4 47.18 -21.82 -10.22
CA ASN A 4 47.97 -20.96 -11.11
C ASN A 4 49.43 -21.36 -11.12
N ASP A 5 49.97 -21.61 -9.94
CA ASP A 5 51.39 -22.01 -9.80
C ASP A 5 51.65 -23.37 -10.50
N GLN A 6 50.73 -24.34 -10.36
CA GLN A 6 50.81 -25.63 -11.03
C GLN A 6 50.70 -25.51 -12.57
N ILE A 7 49.81 -24.63 -13.07
CA ILE A 7 49.69 -24.39 -14.52
C ILE A 7 50.94 -23.71 -15.08
N ILE A 8 51.46 -22.71 -14.36
CA ILE A 8 52.69 -22.03 -14.75
C ILE A 8 53.86 -23.00 -14.80
N GLN A 9 54.01 -23.84 -13.79
CA GLN A 9 55.03 -24.86 -13.73
C GLN A 9 54.91 -25.83 -14.90
N TYR A 10 53.67 -26.35 -15.13
CA TYR A 10 53.41 -27.26 -16.25
C TYR A 10 53.75 -26.67 -17.64
N LEU A 11 53.37 -25.39 -17.86
CA LEU A 11 53.67 -24.68 -19.10
C LEU A 11 55.19 -24.42 -19.26
N SER A 12 55.85 -24.14 -18.13
CA SER A 12 57.32 -23.97 -18.11
C SER A 12 58.03 -25.27 -18.47
N ASP A 13 57.65 -26.39 -17.86
CA ASP A 13 58.20 -27.71 -18.10
C ASP A 13 58.00 -28.19 -19.54
N LYS A 14 56.92 -27.73 -20.20
CA LYS A 14 56.63 -27.98 -21.62
C LYS A 14 57.29 -27.01 -22.56
N GLY A 15 58.02 -26.01 -22.08
CA GLY A 15 58.65 -24.98 -22.92
C GLY A 15 57.59 -24.07 -23.61
N SER A 16 56.39 -24.02 -23.13
CA SER A 16 55.27 -23.26 -23.70
C SER A 16 55.00 -21.94 -22.98
N LEU A 17 55.69 -21.68 -21.87
CA LEU A 17 55.55 -20.43 -21.12
C LEU A 17 56.38 -19.34 -21.77
N ILE A 18 55.73 -18.28 -22.27
CA ILE A 18 56.37 -17.13 -22.90
C ILE A 18 56.74 -16.06 -21.87
N LEU A 19 55.75 -15.71 -21.01
CA LEU A 19 55.91 -14.64 -20.03
C LEU A 19 54.96 -14.89 -18.87
N MET A 20 55.37 -14.56 -17.66
CA MET A 20 54.56 -14.50 -16.46
C MET A 20 54.70 -13.11 -15.83
N GLU A 21 53.58 -12.46 -15.60
CA GLU A 21 53.52 -11.17 -14.91
C GLU A 21 52.41 -11.14 -13.85
N ASN A 22 52.60 -10.34 -12.83
CA ASN A 22 51.57 -10.13 -11.82
C ASN A 22 50.53 -9.15 -12.36
N TYR A 23 49.29 -9.62 -12.50
CA TYR A 23 48.17 -8.82 -12.96
C TYR A 23 47.07 -8.72 -11.89
N GLN A 24 46.75 -7.49 -11.48
CA GLN A 24 45.70 -7.23 -10.49
C GLN A 24 44.38 -6.94 -11.21
N HIS A 25 43.37 -7.75 -10.99
CA HIS A 25 42.04 -7.60 -11.57
C HIS A 25 40.96 -8.03 -10.61
N ARG A 26 39.68 -7.64 -10.90
CA ARG A 26 38.52 -8.12 -10.15
C ARG A 26 38.19 -9.52 -10.62
N TYR A 27 38.06 -10.46 -9.65
CA TYR A 27 37.69 -11.83 -9.89
C TYR A 27 36.37 -12.18 -9.22
N PRO A 28 35.41 -12.89 -9.85
CA PRO A 28 34.16 -13.24 -9.27
C PRO A 28 34.31 -14.28 -8.13
N TYR A 29 33.65 -14.00 -7.01
CA TYR A 29 33.59 -14.90 -5.86
C TYR A 29 32.12 -15.29 -5.63
N ASP A 30 31.91 -16.56 -5.27
CA ASP A 30 30.59 -17.01 -4.82
C ASP A 30 30.19 -16.26 -3.55
N TRP A 31 29.01 -15.64 -3.55
CA TRP A 31 28.57 -14.76 -2.48
C TRP A 31 28.29 -15.49 -1.16
N ARG A 32 27.98 -16.79 -1.20
CA ARG A 32 27.75 -17.62 -0.03
C ARG A 32 29.01 -18.21 0.53
N THR A 33 29.78 -18.91 -0.30
CA THR A 33 31.00 -19.63 0.13
C THR A 33 32.20 -18.70 0.27
N LYS A 34 32.15 -17.50 -0.31
CA LYS A 34 33.26 -16.52 -0.38
C LYS A 34 34.52 -17.09 -1.05
N LYS A 35 34.37 -18.13 -1.87
CA LYS A 35 35.45 -18.74 -2.64
C LYS A 35 35.42 -18.24 -4.09
N PRO A 36 36.60 -18.21 -4.79
CA PRO A 36 36.62 -17.86 -6.18
C PRO A 36 35.85 -18.85 -7.03
N THR A 37 35.14 -18.35 -8.03
CA THR A 37 34.39 -19.17 -9.00
C THR A 37 35.28 -19.54 -10.18
N ILE A 38 34.89 -20.58 -10.93
CA ILE A 38 35.54 -20.91 -12.22
C ILE A 38 34.49 -20.85 -13.33
N PHE A 39 34.94 -20.36 -14.50
CA PHE A 39 34.12 -20.39 -15.71
C PHE A 39 34.17 -21.79 -16.32
N ARG A 40 33.02 -22.41 -16.49
CA ARG A 40 32.89 -23.75 -17.02
C ARG A 40 31.75 -23.82 -18.04
N ALA A 41 32.00 -24.34 -19.21
CA ALA A 41 30.96 -24.70 -20.16
C ALA A 41 30.28 -26.00 -19.71
N THR A 42 28.95 -25.96 -19.58
CA THR A 42 28.10 -27.11 -19.20
C THR A 42 26.90 -27.18 -20.12
N LYS A 43 26.38 -28.39 -20.33
CA LYS A 43 25.12 -28.56 -21.05
C LYS A 43 23.99 -28.01 -20.18
N GLN A 44 23.11 -27.19 -20.76
CA GLN A 44 21.99 -26.56 -20.06
C GLN A 44 20.76 -26.60 -20.94
N TRP A 45 19.58 -26.52 -20.31
CA TRP A 45 18.31 -26.30 -20.98
C TRP A 45 18.01 -24.81 -21.08
N PHE A 46 17.63 -24.38 -22.28
CA PHE A 46 17.24 -22.99 -22.55
C PHE A 46 15.84 -22.95 -23.10
N ALA A 47 15.02 -22.00 -22.60
CA ALA A 47 13.76 -21.62 -23.21
C ALA A 47 14.01 -20.40 -24.12
N SER A 48 13.74 -20.55 -25.42
CA SER A 48 13.89 -19.42 -26.35
C SER A 48 12.75 -18.42 -26.15
N VAL A 49 13.09 -17.16 -26.06
CA VAL A 49 12.15 -16.05 -25.92
C VAL A 49 11.85 -15.39 -27.26
N GLU A 50 12.64 -15.67 -28.27
CA GLU A 50 12.60 -14.99 -29.58
C GLU A 50 11.24 -15.10 -30.25
N GLY A 51 10.63 -16.29 -30.24
CA GLY A 51 9.36 -16.58 -30.92
C GLY A 51 8.14 -15.84 -30.38
N PHE A 52 8.20 -15.32 -29.14
CA PHE A 52 7.08 -14.61 -28.49
C PHE A 52 7.46 -13.25 -27.87
N ARG A 53 8.68 -12.77 -28.10
CA ARG A 53 9.16 -11.47 -27.57
C ARG A 53 8.25 -10.32 -27.96
N SER A 54 7.83 -10.25 -29.23
CA SER A 54 6.89 -9.22 -29.69
C SER A 54 5.58 -9.26 -28.93
N SER A 55 4.99 -10.43 -28.79
CA SER A 55 3.76 -10.62 -28.02
C SER A 55 3.93 -10.23 -26.55
N ALA A 56 5.10 -10.46 -25.96
CA ALA A 56 5.39 -10.05 -24.59
C ALA A 56 5.46 -8.53 -24.46
N LEU A 57 6.05 -7.84 -25.43
CA LEU A 57 6.07 -6.37 -25.48
C LEU A 57 4.67 -5.78 -25.64
N ASP A 58 3.86 -6.35 -26.54
CA ASP A 58 2.45 -5.96 -26.71
C ASP A 58 1.61 -6.20 -25.46
N ALA A 59 1.90 -7.28 -24.74
CA ALA A 59 1.24 -7.59 -23.45
C ALA A 59 1.60 -6.58 -22.37
N ILE A 60 2.88 -6.13 -22.29
CA ILE A 60 3.33 -5.09 -21.35
C ILE A 60 2.56 -3.78 -21.58
N ASP A 61 2.26 -3.45 -22.83
CA ASP A 61 1.57 -2.22 -23.19
C ASP A 61 0.12 -2.16 -22.71
N LYS A 62 -0.50 -3.31 -22.51
CA LYS A 62 -1.89 -3.46 -22.04
C LYS A 62 -2.02 -3.49 -20.51
N VAL A 63 -0.90 -3.59 -19.78
CA VAL A 63 -0.87 -3.64 -18.32
C VAL A 63 -0.78 -2.23 -17.75
N GLU A 64 -1.51 -1.97 -16.66
CA GLU A 64 -1.40 -0.75 -15.88
C GLU A 64 -0.22 -0.87 -14.90
N TRP A 65 0.75 0.05 -14.99
CA TRP A 65 1.98 0.05 -14.19
C TRP A 65 1.99 1.21 -13.20
N MET A 66 2.19 0.88 -11.93
CA MET A 66 2.31 1.84 -10.83
C MET A 66 3.63 1.61 -10.07
N PRO A 67 4.56 2.56 -10.09
CA PRO A 67 4.55 3.80 -10.88
C PRO A 67 4.71 3.55 -12.39
N LYS A 68 4.32 4.50 -13.22
CA LYS A 68 4.41 4.41 -14.70
C LYS A 68 5.81 4.10 -15.23
N SER A 69 6.86 4.45 -14.47
CA SER A 69 8.27 4.12 -14.79
C SER A 69 8.53 2.60 -14.87
N GLY A 70 7.75 1.80 -14.15
CA GLY A 70 7.83 0.33 -14.17
C GLY A 70 7.65 -0.25 -15.57
N LYS A 71 6.76 0.34 -16.39
CA LYS A 71 6.55 -0.05 -17.79
C LYS A 71 7.82 0.03 -18.62
N LYS A 72 8.53 1.16 -18.56
CA LYS A 72 9.79 1.34 -19.31
C LYS A 72 10.85 0.36 -18.84
N ARG A 73 10.90 0.08 -17.54
CA ARG A 73 11.88 -0.83 -16.95
C ARG A 73 11.68 -2.27 -17.42
N ILE A 74 10.47 -2.82 -17.33
CA ILE A 74 10.17 -4.19 -17.78
C ILE A 74 10.32 -4.33 -19.29
N HIS A 75 9.88 -3.33 -20.06
CA HIS A 75 10.02 -3.29 -21.52
C HIS A 75 11.49 -3.41 -21.94
N SER A 76 12.38 -2.58 -21.39
CA SER A 76 13.81 -2.64 -21.68
C SER A 76 14.44 -3.99 -21.34
N MET A 77 13.99 -4.61 -20.25
CA MET A 77 14.47 -5.93 -19.82
C MET A 77 14.01 -7.04 -20.76
N VAL A 78 12.80 -6.95 -21.32
CA VAL A 78 12.28 -7.95 -22.28
C VAL A 78 12.90 -7.76 -23.66
N VAL A 79 13.09 -6.53 -24.13
CA VAL A 79 13.78 -6.22 -25.40
C VAL A 79 15.19 -6.82 -25.41
N GLY A 80 15.95 -6.60 -24.33
CA GLY A 80 17.33 -7.11 -24.22
C GLY A 80 17.42 -8.55 -23.73
N ARG A 81 16.33 -9.29 -23.60
CA ARG A 81 16.33 -10.65 -23.06
C ARG A 81 16.90 -11.64 -24.07
N SER A 82 17.96 -12.34 -23.70
CA SER A 82 18.44 -13.54 -24.38
C SER A 82 17.58 -14.75 -23.96
N ASP A 83 17.89 -15.92 -24.54
CA ASP A 83 17.28 -17.18 -24.13
C ASP A 83 17.42 -17.42 -22.63
N TRP A 84 16.41 -17.99 -22.03
CA TRP A 84 16.36 -18.20 -20.59
C TRP A 84 16.94 -19.58 -20.26
N CYS A 85 18.10 -19.63 -19.61
CA CYS A 85 18.62 -20.86 -19.04
C CYS A 85 17.73 -21.31 -17.89
N ILE A 86 16.94 -22.38 -18.10
CA ILE A 86 15.96 -22.86 -17.13
C ILE A 86 16.47 -24.01 -16.27
N SER A 87 17.57 -24.67 -16.60
CA SER A 87 18.13 -25.78 -15.82
C SER A 87 19.03 -25.29 -14.70
N ARG A 88 18.97 -26.00 -13.56
CA ARG A 88 19.81 -25.76 -12.38
C ARG A 88 20.32 -27.09 -11.83
N GLN A 89 21.58 -27.09 -11.42
CA GLN A 89 22.22 -28.21 -10.71
C GLN A 89 22.07 -27.97 -9.21
N ARG A 90 20.84 -28.08 -8.71
CA ARG A 90 20.48 -27.83 -7.30
C ARG A 90 19.49 -28.88 -6.82
N SER A 91 19.44 -29.07 -5.50
CA SER A 91 18.48 -29.98 -4.87
C SER A 91 17.09 -29.36 -4.70
N TRP A 92 16.94 -28.04 -4.82
CA TRP A 92 15.67 -27.35 -4.70
C TRP A 92 15.16 -26.87 -6.06
N GLY A 93 13.92 -27.21 -6.37
CA GLY A 93 13.20 -26.89 -7.60
C GLY A 93 12.49 -28.13 -8.16
N VAL A 94 11.54 -27.93 -9.07
CA VAL A 94 10.86 -29.00 -9.78
C VAL A 94 11.84 -29.66 -10.75
N PRO A 95 11.98 -30.99 -10.77
CA PRO A 95 12.88 -31.66 -11.70
C PRO A 95 12.42 -31.46 -13.15
N ILE A 96 13.37 -31.33 -14.07
CA ILE A 96 13.10 -31.35 -15.52
C ILE A 96 12.85 -32.77 -15.92
N PRO A 97 11.62 -33.15 -16.39
CA PRO A 97 11.23 -34.53 -16.62
C PRO A 97 11.75 -35.08 -17.95
N VAL A 98 13.07 -35.18 -18.06
CA VAL A 98 13.77 -35.62 -19.27
C VAL A 98 14.51 -36.91 -19.01
N PHE A 99 14.49 -37.83 -20.01
CA PHE A 99 15.30 -39.05 -19.97
C PHE A 99 16.35 -38.98 -21.10
N TYR A 100 17.56 -39.40 -20.77
CA TYR A 100 18.70 -39.45 -21.70
C TYR A 100 18.99 -40.91 -22.03
N HIS A 101 19.07 -41.21 -23.30
CA HIS A 101 19.48 -42.53 -23.74
C HIS A 101 20.99 -42.76 -23.47
N LYS A 102 21.33 -43.99 -23.05
CA LYS A 102 22.73 -44.34 -22.70
C LYS A 102 23.70 -44.29 -23.89
N ASN A 103 23.19 -44.18 -25.13
CA ASN A 103 24.01 -43.91 -26.31
C ASN A 103 24.54 -42.44 -26.34
N GLY A 104 24.11 -41.56 -25.45
CA GLY A 104 24.53 -40.20 -25.30
C GLY A 104 24.00 -39.22 -26.35
N LYS A 105 23.16 -39.64 -27.30
CA LYS A 105 22.63 -38.82 -28.39
C LYS A 105 21.13 -38.55 -28.28
N ASP A 106 20.35 -39.54 -27.88
CA ASP A 106 18.88 -39.43 -27.91
C ASP A 106 18.35 -38.91 -26.59
N ILE A 107 17.32 -38.08 -26.69
CA ILE A 107 16.63 -37.45 -25.56
C ILE A 107 15.14 -37.78 -25.68
N LEU A 108 14.55 -38.27 -24.60
CA LEU A 108 13.13 -38.53 -24.49
C LEU A 108 12.46 -37.41 -23.66
N LEU A 109 11.84 -36.51 -24.37
CA LEU A 109 11.05 -35.40 -23.84
C LEU A 109 9.97 -35.07 -24.86
N ASN A 110 8.79 -35.61 -24.66
CA ASN A 110 7.64 -35.40 -25.55
C ASN A 110 6.34 -35.26 -24.73
N LYS A 111 5.23 -34.95 -25.42
CA LYS A 111 3.93 -34.75 -24.78
C LYS A 111 3.48 -35.94 -23.93
N ASP A 112 3.72 -37.15 -24.39
CA ASP A 112 3.29 -38.37 -23.69
C ASP A 112 4.06 -38.56 -22.38
N THR A 113 5.39 -38.36 -22.43
CA THR A 113 6.25 -38.46 -21.22
C THR A 113 5.95 -37.36 -20.22
N ILE A 114 5.77 -36.13 -20.69
CA ILE A 114 5.42 -35.00 -19.81
C ILE A 114 4.08 -35.28 -19.13
N ALA A 115 3.02 -35.66 -19.88
CA ALA A 115 1.70 -35.90 -19.35
C ALA A 115 1.70 -37.05 -18.34
N HIS A 116 2.46 -38.11 -18.60
CA HIS A 116 2.61 -39.24 -17.68
C HIS A 116 3.30 -38.82 -16.37
N ILE A 117 4.41 -38.10 -16.45
CA ILE A 117 5.11 -37.61 -15.26
C ILE A 117 4.25 -36.59 -14.49
N GLN A 118 3.51 -35.71 -15.19
CA GLN A 118 2.57 -34.78 -14.56
C GLN A 118 1.51 -35.54 -13.73
N GLN A 119 0.98 -36.64 -14.26
CA GLN A 119 0.01 -37.46 -13.51
C GLN A 119 0.65 -38.12 -12.29
N LEU A 120 1.86 -38.68 -12.42
CA LEU A 120 2.61 -39.21 -11.29
C LEU A 120 2.92 -38.17 -10.23
N PHE A 121 3.35 -37.00 -10.61
CA PHE A 121 3.62 -35.90 -9.67
C PHE A 121 2.36 -35.41 -8.96
N LYS A 122 1.21 -35.42 -9.64
CA LYS A 122 -0.07 -35.05 -9.03
C LYS A 122 -0.49 -36.05 -7.96
N GLU A 123 -0.19 -37.33 -8.15
CA GLU A 123 -0.59 -38.40 -7.25
C GLU A 123 0.41 -38.62 -6.10
N PHE A 124 1.72 -38.59 -6.38
CA PHE A 124 2.77 -38.97 -5.45
C PHE A 124 3.73 -37.86 -5.07
N GLY A 125 3.60 -36.66 -5.66
CA GLY A 125 4.53 -35.55 -5.47
C GLY A 125 5.78 -35.64 -6.35
N ALA A 126 6.53 -34.51 -6.48
CA ALA A 126 7.69 -34.44 -7.36
C ALA A 126 8.93 -35.23 -6.84
N ASP A 127 8.96 -35.57 -5.54
CA ASP A 127 10.08 -36.29 -4.92
C ASP A 127 10.27 -37.72 -5.45
N ILE A 128 9.25 -38.29 -6.09
CA ILE A 128 9.36 -39.59 -6.76
C ILE A 128 10.38 -39.57 -7.89
N TRP A 129 10.64 -38.40 -8.51
CA TRP A 129 11.68 -38.27 -9.52
C TRP A 129 13.07 -38.68 -9.01
N TRP A 130 13.31 -38.40 -7.75
CA TRP A 130 14.59 -38.75 -7.11
C TRP A 130 14.62 -40.16 -6.53
N SER A 131 13.49 -40.61 -5.97
CA SER A 131 13.38 -41.86 -5.22
C SER A 131 13.03 -43.09 -6.06
N TRP A 132 12.36 -42.90 -7.21
CA TRP A 132 11.93 -44.00 -8.06
C TRP A 132 12.96 -44.29 -9.18
N ASN A 133 13.01 -45.52 -9.64
CA ASN A 133 13.77 -45.94 -10.79
C ASN A 133 13.04 -45.59 -12.10
N GLU A 134 13.73 -45.63 -13.21
CA GLU A 134 13.23 -45.29 -14.55
C GLU A 134 12.07 -46.16 -15.01
N ASP A 135 12.03 -47.43 -14.61
CA ASP A 135 10.95 -48.36 -14.90
C ASP A 135 9.59 -47.94 -14.30
N LYS A 136 9.59 -47.20 -13.19
CA LYS A 136 8.38 -46.66 -12.56
C LYS A 136 8.00 -45.28 -13.08
N LEU A 137 8.94 -44.54 -13.66
CA LEU A 137 8.74 -43.18 -14.15
C LEU A 137 8.42 -43.13 -15.64
N LEU A 138 8.80 -44.16 -16.44
CA LEU A 138 8.55 -44.19 -17.87
C LEU A 138 7.11 -44.62 -18.18
N PRO A 139 6.49 -44.04 -19.21
CA PRO A 139 5.24 -44.51 -19.76
C PRO A 139 5.36 -45.97 -20.25
N GLN A 140 4.25 -46.73 -20.20
CA GLN A 140 4.21 -48.13 -20.60
C GLN A 140 4.85 -48.43 -21.97
N LYS A 141 4.72 -47.50 -22.89
CA LYS A 141 5.33 -47.54 -24.25
C LYS A 141 6.85 -47.75 -24.23
N TYR A 142 7.54 -47.26 -23.22
CA TYR A 142 9.01 -47.30 -23.12
C TYR A 142 9.54 -48.29 -22.08
N LEU A 143 8.68 -49.05 -21.40
CA LEU A 143 9.08 -49.97 -20.34
C LEU A 143 10.01 -51.11 -20.86
N GLY A 144 9.81 -51.57 -22.10
CA GLY A 144 10.67 -52.58 -22.71
C GLY A 144 12.12 -52.15 -22.92
N GLU A 145 12.36 -50.86 -22.91
CA GLU A 145 13.67 -50.23 -23.12
C GLU A 145 14.12 -49.39 -21.89
N ALA A 146 13.48 -49.57 -20.74
CA ALA A 146 13.74 -48.77 -19.56
C ALA A 146 15.21 -48.77 -19.13
N GLN A 147 15.91 -49.89 -19.29
CA GLN A 147 17.33 -50.06 -18.99
C GLN A 147 18.25 -49.18 -19.91
N LEU A 148 17.75 -48.69 -21.05
CA LEU A 148 18.50 -47.85 -21.98
C LEU A 148 18.40 -46.37 -21.66
N TRP A 149 17.48 -46.00 -20.76
CA TRP A 149 17.22 -44.61 -20.39
C TRP A 149 17.76 -44.30 -19.00
N SER A 150 18.17 -43.06 -18.79
CA SER A 150 18.55 -42.51 -17.49
C SER A 150 17.82 -41.19 -17.29
N LYS A 151 17.20 -40.99 -16.14
CA LYS A 151 16.52 -39.70 -15.80
C LYS A 151 17.52 -38.57 -15.66
N GLY A 152 17.09 -37.36 -16.03
CA GLY A 152 17.84 -36.13 -15.82
C GLY A 152 17.95 -35.79 -14.34
N LEU A 153 19.03 -35.07 -13.97
CA LEU A 153 19.29 -34.64 -12.60
C LEU A 153 19.14 -33.13 -12.39
N ASP A 154 18.80 -32.40 -13.45
CA ASP A 154 18.62 -30.96 -13.37
C ASP A 154 17.24 -30.60 -12.84
N THR A 155 17.16 -29.53 -12.03
CA THR A 155 15.91 -28.91 -11.61
C THR A 155 15.63 -27.67 -12.45
N MET A 156 14.36 -27.25 -12.50
CA MET A 156 14.01 -25.97 -13.11
C MET A 156 14.48 -24.81 -12.27
N ASP A 157 14.75 -23.69 -12.91
CA ASP A 157 14.93 -22.41 -12.25
C ASP A 157 13.70 -22.09 -11.41
N VAL A 158 13.88 -21.78 -10.13
CA VAL A 158 12.77 -21.42 -9.23
C VAL A 158 11.97 -20.20 -9.71
N TRP A 159 12.56 -19.37 -10.57
CA TRP A 159 11.84 -18.29 -11.26
C TRP A 159 10.87 -18.82 -12.31
N PHE A 160 11.11 -20.00 -12.87
CA PHE A 160 10.15 -20.68 -13.73
C PHE A 160 8.99 -21.22 -12.91
N ASP A 161 9.29 -21.86 -11.78
CA ASP A 161 8.27 -22.40 -10.86
C ASP A 161 7.36 -21.27 -10.36
N SER A 162 7.93 -20.19 -9.80
CA SER A 162 7.18 -19.03 -9.34
C SER A 162 6.48 -18.28 -10.48
N GLY A 163 7.10 -18.24 -11.66
CA GLY A 163 6.54 -17.65 -12.86
C GLY A 163 5.28 -18.35 -13.37
N SER A 164 5.08 -19.62 -12.99
CA SER A 164 3.91 -20.43 -13.35
C SER A 164 2.74 -20.32 -12.36
N SER A 165 2.84 -19.47 -11.33
CA SER A 165 1.80 -19.29 -10.30
C SER A 165 0.44 -18.85 -10.86
N TRP A 166 0.41 -18.15 -11.99
CA TRP A 166 -0.83 -17.79 -12.69
C TRP A 166 -1.62 -19.03 -13.13
N ALA A 167 -0.94 -20.09 -13.60
CA ALA A 167 -1.56 -21.34 -13.99
C ALA A 167 -1.82 -22.24 -12.79
N ALA A 168 -0.84 -22.37 -11.87
CA ALA A 168 -0.94 -23.28 -10.73
C ALA A 168 -1.92 -22.79 -9.65
N VAL A 169 -2.21 -21.51 -9.57
CA VAL A 169 -3.04 -20.91 -8.53
C VAL A 169 -4.25 -20.18 -9.12
N CYS A 170 -4.03 -19.17 -9.97
CA CYS A 170 -5.13 -18.31 -10.42
C CYS A 170 -6.12 -19.04 -11.36
N GLU A 171 -5.64 -19.94 -12.20
CA GLU A 171 -6.51 -20.74 -13.09
C GLU A 171 -7.14 -21.97 -12.40
N GLN A 172 -6.52 -22.48 -11.33
CA GLN A 172 -6.99 -23.71 -10.68
C GLN A 172 -8.02 -23.47 -9.58
N ARG A 173 -8.13 -22.26 -9.05
CA ARG A 173 -9.04 -21.94 -7.95
C ARG A 173 -10.25 -21.14 -8.46
N GLU A 174 -11.44 -21.64 -8.18
CA GLU A 174 -12.70 -21.03 -8.63
C GLU A 174 -12.91 -19.60 -8.11
N GLU A 175 -12.41 -19.32 -6.88
CA GLU A 175 -12.49 -18.00 -6.25
C GLU A 175 -11.49 -16.98 -6.81
N LEU A 176 -10.54 -17.39 -7.65
CA LEU A 176 -9.52 -16.54 -8.25
C LEU A 176 -9.77 -16.29 -9.72
N LYS A 177 -9.04 -15.34 -10.28
CA LYS A 177 -9.16 -14.93 -11.70
C LYS A 177 -7.81 -14.97 -12.41
N TYR A 178 -7.85 -15.35 -13.68
CA TYR A 178 -6.73 -15.18 -14.59
C TYR A 178 -7.17 -14.33 -15.80
N PRO A 179 -6.44 -13.24 -16.12
CA PRO A 179 -5.29 -12.66 -15.40
C PRO A 179 -5.67 -12.14 -14.01
N ALA A 180 -4.70 -12.16 -13.08
CA ALA A 180 -4.86 -11.57 -11.75
C ALA A 180 -5.16 -10.08 -11.86
N ASP A 181 -5.96 -9.54 -10.94
CA ASP A 181 -6.29 -8.11 -10.95
C ASP A 181 -5.06 -7.25 -10.59
N LEU A 182 -4.21 -7.69 -9.64
CA LEU A 182 -3.05 -6.95 -9.17
C LEU A 182 -1.89 -7.90 -8.82
N TYR A 183 -0.68 -7.60 -9.33
CA TYR A 183 0.58 -8.09 -8.79
C TYR A 183 1.26 -6.97 -8.00
N LEU A 184 1.65 -7.27 -6.75
CA LEU A 184 2.25 -6.31 -5.83
C LEU A 184 3.53 -6.90 -5.23
N GLU A 185 4.67 -6.24 -5.50
CA GLU A 185 5.98 -6.61 -4.96
C GLU A 185 6.99 -5.46 -5.09
N GLY A 186 8.21 -5.69 -4.59
CA GLY A 186 9.32 -4.77 -4.71
C GLY A 186 9.75 -4.50 -6.16
N SER A 187 10.38 -3.38 -6.37
CA SER A 187 10.83 -2.91 -7.70
C SER A 187 11.91 -3.81 -8.34
N ASP A 188 12.58 -4.66 -7.56
CA ASP A 188 13.53 -5.68 -8.04
C ASP A 188 12.85 -6.80 -8.84
N GLN A 189 11.55 -7.03 -8.61
CA GLN A 189 10.78 -8.06 -9.28
C GLN A 189 10.50 -7.82 -10.76
N HIS A 190 10.83 -6.64 -11.28
CA HIS A 190 10.89 -6.44 -12.73
C HIS A 190 11.90 -7.38 -13.42
N ARG A 191 12.98 -7.79 -12.72
CA ARG A 191 13.92 -8.81 -13.17
C ARG A 191 13.68 -10.20 -12.58
N GLY A 192 12.66 -10.36 -11.77
CA GLY A 192 12.28 -11.59 -11.10
C GLY A 192 10.89 -12.05 -11.50
N TRP A 193 9.99 -12.13 -10.52
CA TRP A 193 8.67 -12.72 -10.65
C TRP A 193 7.76 -12.06 -11.71
N PHE A 194 7.77 -10.73 -11.84
CA PHE A 194 6.98 -10.06 -12.88
C PHE A 194 7.40 -10.48 -14.29
N GLN A 195 8.71 -10.57 -14.53
CA GLN A 195 9.23 -10.97 -15.82
C GLN A 195 8.99 -12.47 -16.09
N SER A 196 9.27 -13.34 -15.13
CA SER A 196 9.09 -14.78 -15.31
C SER A 196 7.62 -15.15 -15.51
N SER A 197 6.70 -14.53 -14.75
CA SER A 197 5.26 -14.71 -14.92
C SER A 197 4.77 -14.21 -16.28
N LEU A 198 5.27 -13.07 -16.73
CA LEU A 198 4.95 -12.52 -18.07
C LEU A 198 5.37 -13.50 -19.16
N LEU A 199 6.63 -13.94 -19.14
CA LEU A 199 7.19 -14.78 -20.19
C LEU A 199 6.49 -16.13 -20.26
N THR A 200 6.23 -16.80 -19.14
CA THR A 200 5.53 -18.10 -19.10
C THR A 200 4.08 -17.96 -19.57
N SER A 201 3.37 -16.92 -19.13
CA SER A 201 1.98 -16.69 -19.52
C SER A 201 1.83 -16.32 -21.00
N VAL A 202 2.70 -15.45 -21.52
CA VAL A 202 2.65 -15.07 -22.94
C VAL A 202 3.03 -16.24 -23.85
N ALA A 203 4.01 -17.06 -23.45
CA ALA A 203 4.40 -18.25 -24.22
C ALA A 203 3.26 -19.25 -24.40
N VAL A 204 2.35 -19.35 -23.42
CA VAL A 204 1.21 -20.31 -23.45
C VAL A 204 -0.08 -19.65 -23.94
N ASN A 205 -0.43 -18.48 -23.40
CA ASN A 205 -1.74 -17.84 -23.56
C ASN A 205 -1.71 -16.53 -24.37
N ASN A 206 -0.53 -16.11 -24.80
CA ASN A 206 -0.33 -14.87 -25.57
C ASN A 206 -0.87 -13.60 -24.86
N LYS A 207 -0.92 -13.60 -23.54
CA LYS A 207 -1.35 -12.46 -22.72
C LYS A 207 -0.60 -12.36 -21.40
N ALA A 208 -0.56 -11.16 -20.81
CA ALA A 208 0.02 -10.95 -19.48
C ALA A 208 -0.81 -11.68 -18.39
N PRO A 209 -0.17 -12.18 -17.32
CA PRO A 209 -0.85 -12.90 -16.23
C PRO A 209 -1.51 -11.95 -15.22
N TYR A 210 -1.37 -10.65 -15.38
CA TYR A 210 -1.85 -9.60 -14.51
C TYR A 210 -2.40 -8.41 -15.30
N LYS A 211 -3.39 -7.72 -14.73
CA LYS A 211 -3.97 -6.48 -15.30
C LYS A 211 -3.21 -5.25 -14.83
N LYS A 212 -2.80 -5.25 -13.55
CA LYS A 212 -2.07 -4.14 -12.91
C LYS A 212 -0.83 -4.68 -12.19
N VAL A 213 0.22 -3.87 -12.16
CA VAL A 213 1.43 -4.13 -11.38
C VAL A 213 1.72 -2.90 -10.53
N LEU A 214 1.76 -3.09 -9.22
CA LEU A 214 2.16 -2.07 -8.27
C LEU A 214 3.51 -2.45 -7.66
N THR A 215 4.48 -1.53 -7.73
CA THR A 215 5.82 -1.77 -7.19
C THR A 215 6.15 -0.78 -6.09
N HIS A 216 6.83 -1.30 -5.07
CA HIS A 216 7.34 -0.49 -3.96
C HIS A 216 8.86 -0.54 -3.87
N GLY A 217 9.44 0.46 -3.19
CA GLY A 217 10.84 0.49 -2.79
C GLY A 217 11.10 -0.37 -1.54
N PHE A 218 12.27 -0.20 -0.95
CA PHE A 218 12.68 -0.93 0.24
C PHE A 218 12.59 -0.06 1.49
N ALA A 219 12.33 -0.69 2.64
CA ALA A 219 12.45 -0.03 3.93
C ALA A 219 13.93 0.10 4.30
N LEU A 220 14.34 1.32 4.67
CA LEU A 220 15.69 1.68 5.10
C LEU A 220 15.68 2.03 6.60
N ASP A 221 16.85 2.00 7.24
CA ASP A 221 16.99 2.52 8.59
C ASP A 221 16.85 4.07 8.63
N GLU A 222 16.83 4.68 9.82
CA GLU A 222 16.74 6.13 9.99
C GLU A 222 17.85 6.92 9.25
N ASN A 223 18.96 6.27 8.94
CA ASN A 223 20.11 6.87 8.26
C ASN A 223 20.08 6.60 6.73
N GLY A 224 19.00 6.04 6.21
CA GLY A 224 18.87 5.71 4.79
C GLY A 224 19.70 4.51 4.35
N ARG A 225 20.12 3.63 5.25
CA ARG A 225 20.93 2.45 4.94
C ARG A 225 20.02 1.21 4.84
N LYS A 226 20.36 0.31 3.94
CA LYS A 226 19.69 -0.99 3.81
C LYS A 226 19.79 -1.78 5.10
N MET A 227 18.68 -2.32 5.56
CA MET A 227 18.64 -3.15 6.76
C MET A 227 19.29 -4.50 6.52
N SER A 228 20.12 -4.94 7.47
CA SER A 228 20.70 -6.28 7.47
C SER A 228 20.95 -6.77 8.89
N LYS A 229 20.86 -8.09 9.09
CA LYS A 229 21.17 -8.71 10.39
C LYS A 229 22.62 -8.46 10.82
N SER A 230 23.54 -8.41 9.86
CA SER A 230 24.97 -8.17 10.13
C SER A 230 25.29 -6.76 10.61
N LEU A 231 24.46 -5.77 10.25
CA LEU A 231 24.60 -4.39 10.71
C LEU A 231 23.82 -4.11 12.00
N GLY A 232 22.96 -5.05 12.43
CA GLY A 232 22.12 -4.87 13.63
C GLY A 232 21.06 -3.75 13.51
N ASN A 233 20.77 -3.28 12.32
CA ASN A 233 19.86 -2.17 12.04
C ASN A 233 18.47 -2.63 11.53
N VAL A 234 18.12 -3.89 11.73
CA VAL A 234 16.83 -4.45 11.33
C VAL A 234 15.74 -3.96 12.29
N VAL A 235 14.69 -3.38 11.74
CA VAL A 235 13.48 -3.01 12.48
C VAL A 235 12.50 -4.19 12.42
N ASP A 236 12.20 -4.79 13.56
CA ASP A 236 11.23 -5.89 13.67
C ASP A 236 9.82 -5.31 13.83
N PRO A 237 8.88 -5.60 12.91
CA PRO A 237 7.49 -5.16 13.02
C PRO A 237 6.80 -5.59 14.33
N ASN A 238 7.15 -6.74 14.90
CA ASN A 238 6.60 -7.18 16.19
C ASN A 238 6.99 -6.26 17.35
N ILE A 239 8.22 -5.72 17.33
CA ILE A 239 8.66 -4.74 18.33
C ILE A 239 7.87 -3.45 18.19
N ILE A 240 7.59 -2.99 16.97
CA ILE A 240 6.73 -1.81 16.77
C ILE A 240 5.32 -2.07 17.30
N ILE A 241 4.76 -3.22 17.03
CA ILE A 241 3.37 -3.55 17.37
C ILE A 241 3.22 -3.78 18.89
N LYS A 242 4.07 -4.62 19.47
CA LYS A 242 3.92 -5.13 20.85
C LYS A 242 4.83 -4.45 21.87
N GLY A 243 5.81 -3.66 21.40
CA GLY A 243 6.90 -3.13 22.19
C GLY A 243 8.04 -4.13 22.38
N GLY A 244 9.22 -3.61 22.65
CA GLY A 244 10.39 -4.41 22.97
C GLY A 244 10.48 -4.78 24.46
N SER A 245 11.59 -5.40 24.84
CA SER A 245 11.88 -5.76 26.23
C SER A 245 12.00 -4.54 27.15
N ASN A 246 12.42 -3.40 26.62
CA ASN A 246 12.43 -2.11 27.32
C ASN A 246 11.39 -1.16 26.69
N GLN A 247 10.20 -1.13 27.27
CA GLN A 247 9.07 -0.32 26.81
C GLN A 247 9.34 1.20 26.78
N LYS A 248 10.31 1.72 27.55
CA LYS A 248 10.70 3.13 27.49
C LYS A 248 11.50 3.46 26.22
N LEU A 249 12.32 2.52 25.76
CA LEU A 249 13.14 2.67 24.56
C LEU A 249 12.41 2.19 23.28
N GLU A 250 11.53 1.21 23.43
CA GLU A 250 10.79 0.55 22.38
C GLU A 250 9.32 0.37 22.78
N PRO A 251 8.56 1.47 22.81
CA PRO A 251 7.14 1.43 23.20
C PRO A 251 6.32 0.66 22.18
N ALA A 252 5.22 0.05 22.65
CA ALA A 252 4.23 -0.54 21.77
C ALA A 252 3.43 0.56 21.07
N TYR A 253 3.53 0.65 19.75
CA TYR A 253 2.75 1.59 18.94
C TYR A 253 1.44 0.97 18.42
N GLY A 254 1.37 -0.35 18.29
CA GLY A 254 0.24 -1.05 17.69
C GLY A 254 0.34 -1.17 16.16
N ALA A 255 -0.46 -2.07 15.60
CA ALA A 255 -0.45 -2.35 14.16
C ALA A 255 -0.91 -1.15 13.34
N ASP A 256 -1.90 -0.40 13.81
CA ASP A 256 -2.44 0.76 13.08
C ASP A 256 -1.40 1.86 12.86
N VAL A 257 -0.48 2.10 13.81
CA VAL A 257 0.59 3.09 13.62
C VAL A 257 1.60 2.63 12.56
N LEU A 258 1.91 1.34 12.51
CA LEU A 258 2.75 0.77 11.46
C LEU A 258 2.07 0.88 10.07
N ARG A 259 0.77 0.57 9.99
CA ARG A 259 -0.04 0.72 8.77
C ARG A 259 -0.15 2.19 8.35
N LEU A 260 -0.29 3.09 9.31
CA LEU A 260 -0.29 4.54 9.06
C LEU A 260 1.04 5.02 8.49
N TRP A 261 2.18 4.47 8.98
CA TRP A 261 3.50 4.78 8.41
C TRP A 261 3.56 4.40 6.95
N VAL A 262 3.18 3.17 6.58
CA VAL A 262 3.18 2.71 5.17
C VAL A 262 2.32 3.62 4.30
N SER A 263 1.19 4.10 4.83
CA SER A 263 0.25 4.97 4.12
C SER A 263 0.68 6.45 4.09
N SER A 264 1.68 6.85 4.89
CA SER A 264 2.12 8.25 4.97
C SER A 264 3.28 8.60 4.04
N VAL A 265 3.89 7.58 3.42
CA VAL A 265 5.10 7.72 2.61
C VAL A 265 4.83 7.47 1.12
N ASP A 266 5.71 7.97 0.27
CA ASP A 266 5.74 7.55 -1.14
C ASP A 266 6.43 6.18 -1.23
N TYR A 267 5.62 5.13 -1.23
CA TYR A 267 6.11 3.75 -1.29
C TYR A 267 6.76 3.38 -2.61
N SER A 268 6.63 4.19 -3.67
CA SER A 268 7.25 3.90 -4.98
C SER A 268 8.76 4.00 -4.98
N VAL A 269 9.34 4.61 -3.94
CA VAL A 269 10.77 4.76 -3.68
C VAL A 269 11.15 4.11 -2.34
N ASP A 270 12.45 4.03 -2.07
CA ASP A 270 12.96 3.53 -0.78
C ASP A 270 12.58 4.51 0.34
N VAL A 271 12.08 3.98 1.47
CA VAL A 271 11.50 4.78 2.56
C VAL A 271 12.19 4.49 3.89
N PRO A 272 12.54 5.53 4.67
CA PRO A 272 13.11 5.33 5.98
C PRO A 272 12.03 4.98 7.02
N ILE A 273 12.41 4.13 7.99
CA ILE A 273 11.63 3.86 9.20
C ILE A 273 12.53 3.98 10.43
N GLY A 274 12.00 4.57 11.51
CA GLY A 274 12.74 4.70 12.75
C GLY A 274 11.91 5.29 13.89
N LYS A 275 12.51 5.39 15.05
CA LYS A 275 11.83 5.74 16.31
C LYS A 275 11.18 7.13 16.26
N ASN A 276 11.86 8.11 15.67
CA ASN A 276 11.34 9.48 15.60
C ASN A 276 10.14 9.57 14.65
N ILE A 277 10.17 8.88 13.51
CA ILE A 277 9.08 8.82 12.54
C ILE A 277 7.86 8.16 13.18
N LEU A 278 8.04 7.02 13.85
CA LEU A 278 6.95 6.30 14.52
C LEU A 278 6.33 7.13 15.65
N LYS A 279 7.14 7.89 16.40
CA LYS A 279 6.64 8.79 17.44
C LYS A 279 5.76 9.90 16.87
N GLN A 280 6.20 10.56 15.78
CA GLN A 280 5.42 11.60 15.11
C GLN A 280 4.09 11.04 14.58
N LEU A 281 4.11 9.86 13.99
CA LEU A 281 2.90 9.20 13.49
C LEU A 281 1.96 8.77 14.62
N SER A 282 2.50 8.34 15.76
CA SER A 282 1.70 8.07 16.96
C SER A 282 0.99 9.34 17.46
N ASP A 283 1.59 10.52 17.31
CA ASP A 283 0.95 11.78 17.66
C ASP A 283 -0.21 12.11 16.70
N VAL A 284 -0.03 11.86 15.38
CA VAL A 284 -1.12 12.00 14.40
C VAL A 284 -2.24 10.99 14.69
N TYR A 285 -1.91 9.73 14.92
CA TYR A 285 -2.86 8.68 15.30
C TYR A 285 -3.71 9.09 16.50
N ARG A 286 -3.06 9.63 17.55
CA ARG A 286 -3.76 10.14 18.75
C ARG A 286 -4.70 11.30 18.45
N LYS A 287 -4.33 12.20 17.53
CA LYS A 287 -5.22 13.30 17.13
C LYS A 287 -6.48 12.77 16.44
N VAL A 288 -6.35 11.83 15.50
CA VAL A 288 -7.51 11.18 14.84
C VAL A 288 -8.39 10.47 15.89
N ARG A 289 -7.78 9.70 16.78
CA ARG A 289 -8.50 8.99 17.86
C ARG A 289 -9.23 9.95 18.81
N ASN A 290 -8.60 11.05 19.20
CA ASN A 290 -9.21 12.06 20.05
C ASN A 290 -10.38 12.76 19.37
N THR A 291 -10.28 13.03 18.06
CA THR A 291 -11.40 13.56 17.27
C THR A 291 -12.56 12.57 17.27
N ALA A 292 -12.33 11.30 16.97
CA ALA A 292 -13.36 10.27 17.00
C ALA A 292 -14.00 10.14 18.39
N ARG A 293 -13.18 10.14 19.46
CA ARG A 293 -13.68 10.10 20.84
C ARG A 293 -14.56 11.31 21.18
N TYR A 294 -14.20 12.50 20.70
CA TYR A 294 -15.02 13.70 20.89
C TYR A 294 -16.38 13.56 20.20
N LEU A 295 -16.40 13.05 18.95
CA LEU A 295 -17.63 12.81 18.21
C LEU A 295 -18.53 11.83 18.95
N LEU A 296 -18.03 10.66 19.32
CA LEU A 296 -18.76 9.62 20.05
C LEU A 296 -19.32 10.13 21.39
N GLY A 297 -18.50 10.87 22.15
CA GLY A 297 -18.89 11.40 23.45
C GLY A 297 -20.05 12.40 23.39
N ASN A 298 -20.25 13.07 22.26
CA ASN A 298 -21.34 14.03 22.06
C ASN A 298 -22.59 13.41 21.43
N LEU A 299 -22.61 12.09 21.21
CA LEU A 299 -23.73 11.37 20.62
C LEU A 299 -24.49 10.48 21.61
N HIS A 300 -24.09 10.50 22.88
CA HIS A 300 -24.64 9.57 23.94
C HIS A 300 -26.16 9.67 24.14
N ASP A 301 -26.77 10.81 23.84
CA ASP A 301 -28.21 11.09 23.98
C ASP A 301 -28.88 11.39 22.63
N PHE A 302 -28.27 10.93 21.51
CA PHE A 302 -28.74 11.16 20.15
C PHE A 302 -28.96 9.85 19.41
N ASN A 303 -30.12 9.70 18.77
CA ASN A 303 -30.39 8.58 17.87
C ASN A 303 -30.83 9.12 16.50
N PRO A 304 -30.00 8.96 15.43
CA PRO A 304 -30.30 9.52 14.10
C PRO A 304 -31.55 8.92 13.44
N ILE A 305 -32.01 7.75 13.90
CA ILE A 305 -33.22 7.07 13.35
C ILE A 305 -34.48 7.72 13.90
N SER A 306 -34.51 8.02 15.22
CA SER A 306 -35.69 8.60 15.88
C SER A 306 -35.78 10.12 15.71
N GLU A 307 -34.68 10.80 15.48
CA GLU A 307 -34.59 12.26 15.29
C GLU A 307 -34.76 12.59 13.81
N ASN A 308 -35.98 13.08 13.47
CA ASN A 308 -36.32 13.44 12.09
C ASN A 308 -35.70 14.81 11.72
N ILE A 309 -34.38 14.86 11.42
CA ILE A 309 -33.65 16.07 11.04
C ILE A 309 -33.68 16.23 9.53
N GLU A 310 -34.36 17.27 9.05
CA GLU A 310 -34.38 17.62 7.63
C GLU A 310 -33.11 18.42 7.25
N VAL A 311 -32.38 17.92 6.25
CA VAL A 311 -31.11 18.53 5.79
C VAL A 311 -31.29 19.98 5.34
N ASP A 312 -32.41 20.29 4.69
CA ASP A 312 -32.73 21.66 4.23
C ASP A 312 -32.88 22.68 5.36
N LYS A 313 -33.24 22.22 6.56
CA LYS A 313 -33.39 23.06 7.73
C LYS A 313 -32.13 23.23 8.56
N LEU A 314 -31.07 22.49 8.25
CA LEU A 314 -29.81 22.56 8.99
C LEU A 314 -29.22 24.00 8.96
N PRO A 315 -28.58 24.42 10.06
CA PRO A 315 -27.73 25.60 10.05
C PRO A 315 -26.67 25.57 8.95
N ILE A 316 -26.26 26.72 8.47
CA ILE A 316 -25.36 26.81 7.32
C ILE A 316 -24.00 26.14 7.56
N LEU A 317 -23.49 26.22 8.79
CA LEU A 317 -22.25 25.54 9.19
C LEU A 317 -22.36 24.02 9.11
N ASP A 318 -23.53 23.50 9.47
CA ASP A 318 -23.82 22.07 9.44
C ASP A 318 -23.97 21.57 8.00
N LYS A 319 -24.64 22.34 7.14
CA LYS A 319 -24.71 22.08 5.69
C LYS A 319 -23.33 22.06 5.05
N TRP A 320 -22.49 23.04 5.41
CA TRP A 320 -21.13 23.08 4.92
C TRP A 320 -20.33 21.86 5.35
N MET A 321 -20.48 21.39 6.58
CA MET A 321 -19.74 20.22 7.06
C MET A 321 -20.19 18.94 6.34
N LEU A 322 -21.46 18.79 5.96
CA LEU A 322 -21.92 17.67 5.13
C LEU A 322 -21.33 17.73 3.72
N ASP A 323 -21.29 18.92 3.08
CA ASP A 323 -20.61 19.11 1.80
C ASP A 323 -19.12 18.78 1.91
N ARG A 324 -18.47 19.26 2.98
CA ARG A 324 -17.06 18.97 3.23
C ARG A 324 -16.79 17.48 3.42
N LEU A 325 -17.63 16.77 4.17
CA LEU A 325 -17.55 15.32 4.34
C LEU A 325 -17.68 14.60 3.00
N THR A 326 -18.60 15.03 2.15
CA THR A 326 -18.78 14.47 0.81
C THR A 326 -17.53 14.67 -0.06
N ASN A 327 -16.97 15.86 -0.07
CA ASN A 327 -15.73 16.16 -0.80
C ASN A 327 -14.52 15.36 -0.29
N ILE A 328 -14.42 15.15 1.02
CA ILE A 328 -13.37 14.33 1.65
C ILE A 328 -13.54 12.86 1.27
N SER A 329 -14.78 12.34 1.27
CA SER A 329 -15.08 10.97 0.84
C SER A 329 -14.67 10.74 -0.61
N ASP A 330 -15.04 11.63 -1.52
CA ASP A 330 -14.66 11.55 -2.94
C ASP A 330 -13.14 11.56 -3.13
N GLN A 331 -12.43 12.44 -2.39
CA GLN A 331 -10.97 12.54 -2.45
C GLN A 331 -10.27 11.29 -1.90
N ILE A 332 -10.74 10.74 -0.78
CA ILE A 332 -10.20 9.52 -0.18
C ILE A 332 -10.45 8.33 -1.10
N THR A 333 -11.66 8.20 -1.65
CA THR A 333 -12.01 7.16 -2.63
C THR A 333 -11.07 7.19 -3.82
N SER A 334 -10.89 8.37 -4.42
CA SER A 334 -9.97 8.54 -5.54
C SER A 334 -8.52 8.20 -5.18
N ALA A 335 -8.08 8.55 -3.96
CA ALA A 335 -6.73 8.24 -3.49
C ALA A 335 -6.53 6.72 -3.33
N TYR A 336 -7.52 5.99 -2.83
CA TYR A 336 -7.45 4.53 -2.74
C TYR A 336 -7.50 3.86 -4.12
N GLU A 337 -8.39 4.30 -5.01
CA GLU A 337 -8.51 3.76 -6.36
C GLU A 337 -7.24 3.94 -7.19
N SER A 338 -6.52 5.05 -6.96
CA SER A 338 -5.23 5.34 -7.62
C SER A 338 -4.02 4.83 -6.83
N TYR A 339 -4.23 4.16 -5.68
CA TYR A 339 -3.16 3.69 -4.78
C TYR A 339 -2.26 4.83 -4.24
N GLU A 340 -2.78 6.05 -4.14
CA GLU A 340 -2.07 7.22 -3.60
C GLU A 340 -2.26 7.34 -2.09
N PHE A 341 -1.76 6.37 -1.31
CA PHE A 341 -2.00 6.31 0.14
C PHE A 341 -1.47 7.52 0.92
N ALA A 342 -0.36 8.12 0.48
CA ALA A 342 0.15 9.34 1.09
C ALA A 342 -0.83 10.51 0.97
N LYS A 343 -1.62 10.56 -0.10
CA LYS A 343 -2.69 11.55 -0.29
C LYS A 343 -3.85 11.30 0.68
N PHE A 344 -4.26 10.04 0.86
CA PHE A 344 -5.22 9.67 1.91
C PHE A 344 -4.77 10.17 3.28
N PHE A 345 -3.52 9.91 3.67
CA PHE A 345 -2.97 10.36 4.96
C PHE A 345 -3.06 11.87 5.13
N GLN A 346 -2.68 12.65 4.11
CA GLN A 346 -2.75 14.12 4.15
C GLN A 346 -4.19 14.62 4.28
N ILE A 347 -5.12 14.04 3.52
CA ILE A 347 -6.54 14.40 3.55
C ILE A 347 -7.13 14.11 4.93
N LEU A 348 -6.90 12.92 5.49
CA LEU A 348 -7.37 12.51 6.81
C LEU A 348 -6.85 13.45 7.90
N GLN A 349 -5.55 13.75 7.89
CA GLN A 349 -4.94 14.63 8.87
C GLN A 349 -5.52 16.05 8.77
N SER A 350 -5.64 16.59 7.55
CA SER A 350 -6.23 17.91 7.33
C SER A 350 -7.68 17.97 7.80
N PHE A 351 -8.48 16.97 7.45
CA PHE A 351 -9.88 16.92 7.85
C PHE A 351 -10.05 16.88 9.37
N CYS A 352 -9.35 15.98 10.06
CA CYS A 352 -9.47 15.86 11.50
C CYS A 352 -8.95 17.08 12.27
N VAL A 353 -7.84 17.69 11.81
CA VAL A 353 -7.20 18.79 12.55
C VAL A 353 -7.77 20.14 12.12
N VAL A 354 -7.80 20.42 10.81
CA VAL A 354 -8.11 21.77 10.30
C VAL A 354 -9.62 21.99 10.17
N ASP A 355 -10.34 21.02 9.58
CA ASP A 355 -11.76 21.19 9.32
C ASP A 355 -12.61 20.86 10.55
N LEU A 356 -12.31 19.75 11.24
CA LEU A 356 -13.04 19.35 12.43
C LEU A 356 -12.55 20.10 13.68
N SER A 357 -11.36 19.75 14.20
CA SER A 357 -10.95 20.22 15.54
C SER A 357 -10.80 21.73 15.64
N ASN A 358 -10.13 22.37 14.65
CA ASN A 358 -9.81 23.79 14.70
C ASN A 358 -10.93 24.70 14.19
N PHE A 359 -11.95 24.15 13.54
CA PHE A 359 -13.02 24.96 12.99
C PHE A 359 -14.40 24.48 13.42
N TYR A 360 -14.92 23.39 12.85
CA TYR A 360 -16.31 22.99 13.07
C TYR A 360 -16.60 22.67 14.54
N LEU A 361 -15.79 21.81 15.16
CA LEU A 361 -16.01 21.39 16.55
C LEU A 361 -15.73 22.52 17.54
N ASP A 362 -14.83 23.44 17.22
CA ASP A 362 -14.56 24.60 18.05
C ASP A 362 -15.78 25.51 18.16
N ILE A 363 -16.43 25.83 17.02
CA ILE A 363 -17.67 26.59 16.98
C ILE A 363 -18.84 25.81 17.57
N ALA A 364 -18.88 24.48 17.38
CA ALA A 364 -20.00 23.65 17.86
C ALA A 364 -20.07 23.44 19.37
N LYS A 365 -19.00 23.79 20.13
CA LYS A 365 -18.94 23.58 21.59
C LYS A 365 -20.12 24.17 22.33
N ASP A 366 -20.46 25.43 22.06
CA ASP A 366 -21.56 26.12 22.75
C ASP A 366 -22.90 25.47 22.43
N ARG A 367 -23.09 25.06 21.18
CA ARG A 367 -24.31 24.34 20.78
C ARG A 367 -24.43 22.98 21.46
N LEU A 368 -23.33 22.25 21.66
CA LEU A 368 -23.30 20.94 22.26
C LEU A 368 -23.41 20.97 23.79
N TYR A 369 -22.82 21.95 24.46
CA TYR A 369 -22.69 21.98 25.92
C TYR A 369 -23.63 22.95 26.62
N VAL A 370 -24.03 24.03 25.95
CA VAL A 370 -24.85 25.10 26.54
C VAL A 370 -26.33 24.99 26.14
N SER A 371 -26.61 24.55 24.90
CA SER A 371 -28.00 24.42 24.42
C SER A 371 -28.75 23.31 25.17
N ALA A 372 -30.06 23.48 25.31
CA ALA A 372 -30.93 22.46 25.90
C ALA A 372 -30.87 21.14 25.11
N PRO A 373 -31.10 19.97 25.76
CA PRO A 373 -31.01 18.67 25.10
C PRO A 373 -31.87 18.53 23.84
N ASN A 374 -33.04 19.16 23.80
CA ASN A 374 -33.99 19.13 22.68
C ASN A 374 -33.89 20.36 21.76
N ASP A 375 -32.88 21.20 21.94
CA ASP A 375 -32.68 22.36 21.07
C ASP A 375 -32.29 21.90 19.65
N PHE A 376 -32.93 22.48 18.63
CA PHE A 376 -32.72 22.12 17.25
C PHE A 376 -31.28 22.36 16.81
N ARG A 377 -30.61 23.40 17.31
CA ARG A 377 -29.19 23.69 16.98
C ARG A 377 -28.27 22.57 17.51
N ARG A 378 -28.53 22.05 18.70
CA ARG A 378 -27.81 20.93 19.28
C ARG A 378 -28.07 19.66 18.50
N LYS A 379 -29.33 19.30 18.23
CA LYS A 379 -29.72 18.12 17.47
C LYS A 379 -29.19 18.15 16.04
N SER A 380 -29.21 19.30 15.37
CA SER A 380 -28.61 19.49 14.05
C SER A 380 -27.10 19.17 14.05
N CYS A 381 -26.39 19.69 15.06
CA CYS A 381 -24.98 19.39 15.23
C CYS A 381 -24.75 17.89 15.46
N GLN A 382 -25.49 17.25 16.38
CA GLN A 382 -25.38 15.82 16.66
C GLN A 382 -25.69 14.96 15.42
N PHE A 383 -26.64 15.35 14.59
CA PHE A 383 -26.92 14.69 13.32
C PHE A 383 -25.68 14.72 12.42
N VAL A 384 -25.03 15.86 12.27
CA VAL A 384 -23.81 15.97 11.47
C VAL A 384 -22.67 15.14 12.09
N LEU A 385 -22.49 15.17 13.43
CA LEU A 385 -21.50 14.35 14.11
C LEU A 385 -21.71 12.84 13.86
N SER A 386 -22.98 12.38 13.86
CA SER A 386 -23.31 10.98 13.56
C SER A 386 -22.89 10.61 12.13
N LYS A 387 -23.16 11.49 11.14
CA LYS A 387 -22.76 11.22 9.76
C LYS A 387 -21.25 11.27 9.56
N ILE A 388 -20.55 12.13 10.29
CA ILE A 388 -19.09 12.16 10.25
C ILE A 388 -18.50 10.87 10.81
N ILE A 389 -18.93 10.42 12.01
CA ILE A 389 -18.28 9.27 12.68
C ILE A 389 -18.54 7.96 11.95
N GLU A 390 -19.76 7.75 11.45
CA GLU A 390 -20.13 6.58 10.66
C GLU A 390 -19.24 6.49 9.39
N ASN A 391 -19.17 7.57 8.63
CA ASN A 391 -18.43 7.58 7.37
C ASN A 391 -16.91 7.62 7.59
N LEU A 392 -16.43 8.35 8.61
CA LEU A 392 -15.00 8.37 8.94
C LEU A 392 -14.49 6.97 9.31
N ALA A 393 -15.25 6.20 10.11
CA ALA A 393 -14.89 4.83 10.46
C ALA A 393 -14.68 3.97 9.20
N VAL A 394 -15.60 4.04 8.23
CA VAL A 394 -15.49 3.30 6.98
C VAL A 394 -14.30 3.79 6.15
N LEU A 395 -14.14 5.10 5.97
CA LEU A 395 -13.09 5.68 5.16
C LEU A 395 -11.67 5.38 5.66
N ILE A 396 -11.49 5.21 6.98
CA ILE A 396 -10.19 4.88 7.55
C ILE A 396 -9.94 3.38 7.68
N SER A 397 -10.96 2.54 7.55
CA SER A 397 -10.89 1.09 7.81
C SER A 397 -9.82 0.36 6.98
N PRO A 398 -9.53 0.71 5.71
CA PRO A 398 -8.49 0.05 4.95
C PRO A 398 -7.07 0.24 5.52
N VAL A 399 -6.84 1.33 6.25
CA VAL A 399 -5.53 1.66 6.84
C VAL A 399 -5.53 1.49 8.37
N LEU A 400 -6.45 2.13 9.07
CA LEU A 400 -6.57 2.12 10.54
C LEU A 400 -7.65 1.11 10.99
N SER A 401 -7.45 -0.15 10.62
CA SER A 401 -8.46 -1.21 10.74
C SER A 401 -8.96 -1.42 12.18
N HIS A 402 -8.04 -1.37 13.16
CA HIS A 402 -8.41 -1.56 14.57
C HIS A 402 -9.13 -0.33 15.14
N MET A 403 -8.66 0.88 14.80
CA MET A 403 -9.33 2.11 15.23
C MET A 403 -10.74 2.21 14.62
N ALA A 404 -10.88 1.86 13.35
CA ALA A 404 -12.16 1.90 12.64
C ALA A 404 -13.19 0.98 13.30
N GLU A 405 -12.78 -0.25 13.62
CA GLU A 405 -13.65 -1.21 14.33
C GLU A 405 -13.93 -0.77 15.76
N ASP A 406 -12.93 -0.24 16.50
CA ASP A 406 -13.12 0.31 17.84
C ASP A 406 -14.13 1.47 17.85
N ILE A 407 -14.07 2.36 16.85
CA ILE A 407 -15.06 3.41 16.65
C ILE A 407 -16.44 2.81 16.42
N TRP A 408 -16.55 1.87 15.47
CA TRP A 408 -17.82 1.26 15.08
C TRP A 408 -18.54 0.58 16.25
N GLN A 409 -17.81 -0.21 17.04
CA GLN A 409 -18.33 -0.91 18.21
C GLN A 409 -18.74 0.03 19.37
N ASN A 410 -18.31 1.29 19.35
CA ASN A 410 -18.61 2.29 20.37
C ASN A 410 -19.59 3.38 19.90
N ILE A 411 -20.21 3.24 18.72
CA ILE A 411 -21.31 4.12 18.31
C ILE A 411 -22.51 3.88 19.25
N PRO A 412 -23.07 4.95 19.86
CA PRO A 412 -24.01 4.77 20.98
C PRO A 412 -25.48 4.52 20.58
N TYR A 413 -25.73 4.25 19.29
CA TYR A 413 -27.06 3.91 18.76
C TYR A 413 -26.97 2.66 17.88
N GLU A 414 -28.13 2.05 17.60
CA GLU A 414 -28.20 0.84 16.79
C GLU A 414 -27.77 1.08 15.34
N ILE A 415 -26.94 0.18 14.83
CA ILE A 415 -26.51 0.09 13.45
C ILE A 415 -26.72 -1.36 13.00
N ASP A 416 -27.20 -1.55 11.78
CA ASP A 416 -27.52 -2.88 11.25
C ASP A 416 -26.30 -3.80 11.14
N GLU A 417 -25.16 -3.24 10.71
CA GLU A 417 -23.94 -4.01 10.50
C GLU A 417 -23.13 -4.17 11.80
N LYS A 418 -22.80 -5.41 12.13
CA LYS A 418 -22.04 -5.76 13.35
C LYS A 418 -20.58 -5.31 13.33
N SER A 419 -20.05 -5.03 12.17
CA SER A 419 -18.66 -4.62 11.98
C SER A 419 -18.56 -3.57 10.88
N VAL A 420 -17.63 -2.63 11.03
CA VAL A 420 -17.33 -1.61 10.00
C VAL A 420 -17.02 -2.24 8.64
N PHE A 421 -16.42 -3.43 8.62
CA PHE A 421 -16.07 -4.15 7.40
C PHE A 421 -17.27 -4.77 6.68
N GLN A 422 -18.43 -4.80 7.29
CA GLN A 422 -19.68 -5.28 6.67
C GLN A 422 -20.52 -4.13 6.09
N ARG A 423 -20.20 -2.88 6.44
CA ARG A 423 -20.96 -1.67 6.04
C ARG A 423 -20.91 -1.38 4.54
N GLY A 424 -19.87 -1.85 3.85
CA GLY A 424 -19.59 -1.43 2.47
C GLY A 424 -18.99 -0.02 2.38
N TRP A 425 -18.58 0.37 1.18
CA TRP A 425 -18.00 1.70 0.96
C TRP A 425 -19.08 2.78 0.99
N PRO A 426 -18.82 3.98 1.58
CA PRO A 426 -19.87 4.96 1.79
C PRO A 426 -20.26 5.68 0.50
N GLU A 427 -21.56 5.79 0.26
CA GLU A 427 -22.14 6.61 -0.78
C GLU A 427 -22.77 7.85 -0.16
N MET A 428 -22.28 9.04 -0.53
CA MET A 428 -22.78 10.28 0.02
C MET A 428 -24.00 10.77 -0.76
N PRO A 429 -25.07 11.22 -0.07
CA PRO A 429 -26.23 11.81 -0.70
C PRO A 429 -25.85 13.02 -1.56
N SER A 430 -26.36 13.10 -2.78
CA SER A 430 -26.03 14.18 -3.72
C SER A 430 -26.51 15.55 -3.24
N GLU A 431 -27.57 15.60 -2.44
CA GLU A 431 -28.13 16.81 -1.85
C GLU A 431 -27.20 17.45 -0.78
N TRP A 432 -26.17 16.73 -0.32
CA TRP A 432 -25.18 17.33 0.59
C TRP A 432 -24.16 18.21 -0.16
N LYS A 433 -23.99 18.04 -1.46
CA LYS A 433 -23.05 18.85 -2.26
C LYS A 433 -23.55 20.26 -2.48
N ASN A 434 -22.79 21.25 -2.05
CA ASN A 434 -23.10 22.66 -2.22
C ASN A 434 -21.82 23.53 -2.43
N PRO A 435 -21.30 23.59 -3.66
CA PRO A 435 -20.06 24.31 -3.96
C PRO A 435 -20.13 25.82 -3.65
N ASP A 436 -21.32 26.42 -3.64
CA ASP A 436 -21.48 27.84 -3.32
C ASP A 436 -21.29 28.12 -1.82
N ILE A 437 -21.69 27.20 -0.96
CA ILE A 437 -21.40 27.27 0.46
C ILE A 437 -19.91 27.19 0.71
N GLU A 438 -19.23 26.24 0.09
CA GLU A 438 -17.77 26.04 0.27
C GLU A 438 -16.97 27.31 -0.04
N LYS A 439 -17.25 27.96 -1.17
CA LYS A 439 -16.58 29.21 -1.55
C LYS A 439 -16.74 30.30 -0.49
N LYS A 440 -17.94 30.53 0.00
CA LYS A 440 -18.23 31.57 1.00
C LYS A 440 -17.61 31.25 2.35
N ILE A 441 -17.70 30.00 2.79
CA ILE A 441 -17.08 29.56 4.03
C ILE A 441 -15.55 29.68 3.97
N LEU A 442 -14.92 29.39 2.82
CA LEU A 442 -13.47 29.57 2.66
C LEU A 442 -13.04 31.03 2.88
N ILE A 443 -13.82 31.99 2.40
CA ILE A 443 -13.57 33.44 2.62
C ILE A 443 -13.69 33.75 4.12
N LEU A 444 -14.78 33.30 4.76
CA LEU A 444 -15.03 33.54 6.17
C LEU A 444 -13.99 32.87 7.09
N ARG A 445 -13.48 31.71 6.71
CA ARG A 445 -12.38 31.03 7.44
C ARG A 445 -11.08 31.83 7.38
N LYS A 446 -10.77 32.47 6.23
CA LYS A 446 -9.62 33.37 6.13
C LYS A 446 -9.76 34.57 7.07
N LEU A 447 -10.93 35.18 7.11
CA LEU A 447 -11.23 36.29 8.06
C LEU A 447 -11.03 35.78 9.51
N ARG A 448 -11.64 34.67 9.88
CA ARG A 448 -11.49 34.09 11.23
C ARG A 448 -10.03 33.84 11.61
N ASN A 449 -9.22 33.34 10.69
CA ASN A 449 -7.80 33.16 10.94
C ASN A 449 -7.04 34.46 11.24
N GLU A 450 -7.34 35.55 10.52
CA GLU A 450 -6.71 36.84 10.78
C GLU A 450 -7.18 37.45 12.11
N ILE A 451 -8.47 37.31 12.44
CA ILE A 451 -9.01 37.72 13.73
C ILE A 451 -8.35 36.91 14.86
N ASN A 452 -8.26 35.59 14.75
CA ASN A 452 -7.62 34.76 15.75
C ASN A 452 -6.14 35.09 15.96
N LYS A 453 -5.40 35.46 14.91
CA LYS A 453 -4.01 35.95 15.04
C LYS A 453 -3.97 37.27 15.86
N SER A 454 -4.91 38.16 15.62
CA SER A 454 -4.99 39.44 16.37
C SER A 454 -5.35 39.18 17.85
N ILE A 455 -6.28 38.28 18.13
CA ILE A 455 -6.66 37.86 19.48
C ILE A 455 -5.44 37.21 20.19
N GLU A 456 -4.70 36.32 19.52
CA GLU A 456 -3.51 35.70 20.11
C GLU A 456 -2.40 36.72 20.40
N ASN A 457 -2.22 37.72 19.56
CA ASN A 457 -1.27 38.80 19.84
C ASN A 457 -1.66 39.60 21.11
N CYS A 458 -2.95 39.87 21.30
CA CYS A 458 -3.46 40.52 22.52
C CYS A 458 -3.28 39.63 23.75
N ARG A 459 -3.47 38.31 23.64
CA ARG A 459 -3.24 37.36 24.72
C ARG A 459 -1.76 37.26 25.10
N ASN A 460 -0.86 37.23 24.11
CA ASN A 460 0.59 37.25 24.33
C ASN A 460 1.06 38.53 25.00
N GLN A 461 0.40 39.65 24.75
CA GLN A 461 0.62 40.93 25.44
C GLN A 461 -0.09 41.04 26.79
N GLN A 462 -0.81 39.99 27.21
CA GLN A 462 -1.58 39.94 28.47
C GLN A 462 -2.66 41.03 28.59
N THR A 463 -3.15 41.54 27.47
CA THR A 463 -4.24 42.56 27.44
C THR A 463 -5.62 41.90 27.56
N ILE A 464 -5.74 40.63 27.22
CA ILE A 464 -6.95 39.80 27.36
C ILE A 464 -6.58 38.40 27.86
N GLY A 465 -7.50 37.72 28.54
CA GLY A 465 -7.37 36.33 28.96
C GLY A 465 -8.02 35.35 28.00
N ALA A 466 -9.25 35.64 27.58
CA ALA A 466 -10.03 34.78 26.70
C ALA A 466 -10.58 35.57 25.48
N ALA A 467 -10.85 34.83 24.39
CA ALA A 467 -11.44 35.46 23.18
C ALA A 467 -12.82 36.05 23.45
N LEU A 468 -13.60 35.49 24.39
CA LEU A 468 -14.89 36.00 24.83
C LEU A 468 -14.82 37.34 25.61
N GLU A 469 -13.62 37.87 25.90
CA GLU A 469 -13.41 39.20 26.47
C GLU A 469 -13.20 40.26 25.39
N THR A 470 -13.34 39.89 24.10
CA THR A 470 -13.09 40.81 22.98
C THR A 470 -14.35 41.21 22.26
N GLN A 471 -14.45 42.51 21.97
CA GLN A 471 -15.35 43.09 20.97
C GLN A 471 -14.55 43.39 19.71
N ILE A 472 -15.07 43.03 18.55
CA ILE A 472 -14.42 43.23 17.26
C ILE A 472 -15.22 44.22 16.43
N ARG A 473 -14.57 45.27 15.96
CA ARG A 473 -15.11 46.16 14.94
C ARG A 473 -14.36 45.92 13.64
N PHE A 474 -15.11 45.56 12.60
CA PHE A 474 -14.56 45.18 11.32
C PHE A 474 -15.07 46.07 10.20
N TYR A 475 -14.14 46.60 9.41
CA TYR A 475 -14.49 47.46 8.26
C TYR A 475 -14.10 46.69 6.98
N PRO A 476 -15.07 46.06 6.26
CA PRO A 476 -14.77 45.32 5.06
C PRO A 476 -14.38 46.25 3.92
N ILE A 477 -13.15 46.12 3.43
CA ILE A 477 -12.63 46.86 2.27
C ILE A 477 -12.91 46.08 0.98
N ASP A 478 -12.97 44.74 1.09
CA ASP A 478 -13.18 43.85 -0.03
C ASP A 478 -14.68 43.54 -0.23
N LYS A 479 -15.15 43.71 -1.49
CA LYS A 479 -16.54 43.43 -1.86
C LYS A 479 -16.94 41.96 -1.71
N GLU A 480 -16.01 41.06 -1.99
CA GLU A 480 -16.26 39.62 -1.90
C GLU A 480 -16.46 39.17 -0.43
N LEU A 481 -15.63 39.69 0.45
CA LEU A 481 -15.75 39.45 1.88
C LEU A 481 -17.03 40.07 2.45
N ASN A 482 -17.37 41.30 2.05
CA ASN A 482 -18.64 41.92 2.47
C ASN A 482 -19.86 41.11 2.03
N ASN A 483 -19.87 40.59 0.80
CA ASN A 483 -20.95 39.72 0.31
C ASN A 483 -21.01 38.41 1.09
N ALA A 484 -19.88 37.84 1.49
CA ALA A 484 -19.85 36.59 2.30
C ALA A 484 -20.41 36.86 3.73
N LEU A 485 -20.09 37.98 4.34
CA LEU A 485 -20.62 38.38 5.65
C LEU A 485 -22.13 38.61 5.58
N LEU A 486 -22.63 39.41 4.64
CA LEU A 486 -24.08 39.61 4.46
C LEU A 486 -24.83 38.31 4.16
N TRP A 487 -24.21 37.40 3.42
CA TRP A 487 -24.80 36.08 3.20
C TRP A 487 -24.87 35.26 4.49
N LEU A 488 -23.82 35.30 5.33
CA LEU A 488 -23.81 34.61 6.62
C LEU A 488 -24.90 35.13 7.53
N GLU A 489 -25.06 36.45 7.63
CA GLU A 489 -26.09 37.12 8.42
C GLU A 489 -27.51 36.69 7.99
N LYS A 490 -27.79 36.69 6.69
CA LYS A 490 -29.08 36.26 6.13
C LYS A 490 -29.37 34.79 6.36
N SER A 491 -28.33 33.96 6.53
CA SER A 491 -28.43 32.52 6.77
C SER A 491 -28.61 32.16 8.24
N GLY A 492 -28.42 33.12 9.14
CA GLY A 492 -28.50 32.97 10.58
C GLY A 492 -29.92 33.04 11.12
N ASN A 493 -30.09 32.60 12.36
CA ASN A 493 -31.33 32.80 13.13
C ASN A 493 -31.28 34.19 13.76
N LYS A 494 -32.31 34.99 13.55
CA LYS A 494 -32.43 36.36 14.10
C LYS A 494 -32.28 36.48 15.64
N LYS A 495 -32.32 35.35 16.38
CA LYS A 495 -32.16 35.32 17.83
C LYS A 495 -30.73 35.14 18.33
N VAL A 496 -29.77 34.89 17.43
CA VAL A 496 -28.36 34.67 17.76
C VAL A 496 -27.50 35.52 16.87
N ASP A 497 -26.57 36.24 17.47
CA ASP A 497 -25.52 36.90 16.71
C ASP A 497 -24.61 35.86 16.07
N ILE A 498 -24.81 35.65 14.78
CA ILE A 498 -24.11 34.59 14.04
C ILE A 498 -22.61 34.88 13.91
N TYR A 499 -22.22 36.17 13.91
CA TYR A 499 -20.82 36.52 13.80
C TYR A 499 -20.05 36.21 15.07
N SER A 500 -20.61 36.65 16.24
CA SER A 500 -20.02 36.34 17.53
C SER A 500 -19.97 34.82 17.80
N ASP A 501 -21.00 34.07 17.39
CA ASP A 501 -21.04 32.58 17.47
C ASP A 501 -19.91 31.94 16.64
N TRP A 502 -19.69 32.42 15.41
CA TRP A 502 -18.65 31.88 14.52
C TRP A 502 -17.22 32.27 14.90
N LEU A 503 -17.04 33.43 15.46
CA LEU A 503 -15.75 33.99 15.86
C LEU A 503 -15.38 33.65 17.31
N ILE A 504 -16.37 33.21 18.12
CA ILE A 504 -16.21 32.93 19.54
C ILE A 504 -15.72 34.17 20.28
N VAL A 505 -16.41 35.29 20.07
CA VAL A 505 -16.16 36.60 20.70
C VAL A 505 -17.39 37.11 21.38
N SER A 506 -17.26 38.12 22.27
CA SER A 506 -18.42 38.70 22.95
C SER A 506 -19.32 39.53 22.05
N ASP A 507 -18.75 40.21 21.07
CA ASP A 507 -19.49 41.08 20.17
C ASP A 507 -18.71 41.28 18.85
N PHE A 508 -19.45 41.48 17.74
CA PHE A 508 -18.89 41.74 16.42
C PHE A 508 -19.72 42.77 15.65
N GLU A 509 -19.13 43.92 15.32
CA GLU A 509 -19.74 44.98 14.55
C GLU A 509 -19.06 45.11 13.17
N ILE A 510 -19.87 45.25 12.10
CA ILE A 510 -19.39 45.55 10.74
C ILE A 510 -19.48 47.04 10.45
#